data_002ce0c04e6093080d63c7dbad1dde01
#
_entry.id   002ce0c04e6093080d63c7dbad1dde01
#
_cell.length_a   1.000
_cell.length_b   1.000
_cell.length_c   1.000
_cell.angle_alpha   90.00
_cell.angle_beta   90.00
_cell.angle_gamma   90.00
#
_symmetry.space_group_name_H-M   'P 1'
#
loop_
_entity.id
_entity.type
_entity.pdbx_description
1 polymer ?
#
loop_
_entity_poly.entity_id
_entity_poly.type
_entity_poly.pdbx_seq_one_letter_code
_entity_poly.pdbx_strand_id
1 'polypeptide(L)'
;MEILPGIHHFNTDPFNWYVIKAGGRLTLVDAGFPGHYSVFVEGLRSIGHEIKDIEAIILTHAHADHMGFAERVRQATNAPVFVHRADLVAAGRVLQLPWWGLLSNAWRPFTASVLGRAMGNGVFNLTRITQAHAFDDGAVLDVPGKPHVLHAPGHTPGEVAFYLPERGVLISGDVLVTRNLMTGEWGGPQVPHRSLNSDDKQARRTLDRLREIGHVTMLPGHGRPWAGSMADAISLARATL
;
A
#
# COMPACT_ATOMS: atom_id res chain seq x y z
N MET A 1 15.02 -2.20 -4.45
CA MET A 1 15.89 -1.03 -4.78
C MET A 1 15.72 0.03 -3.70
N GLU A 2 16.81 0.62 -3.21
CA GLU A 2 16.72 1.77 -2.30
C GLU A 2 16.34 3.02 -3.11
N ILE A 3 15.27 3.72 -2.70
CA ILE A 3 14.78 4.95 -3.35
C ILE A 3 15.33 6.19 -2.66
N LEU A 4 15.34 6.16 -1.33
CA LEU A 4 15.88 7.18 -0.45
C LEU A 4 16.61 6.47 0.70
N PRO A 5 17.53 7.15 1.42
CA PRO A 5 18.25 6.52 2.51
C PRO A 5 17.32 5.78 3.50
N GLY A 6 17.46 4.47 3.58
CA GLY A 6 16.65 3.60 4.42
C GLY A 6 15.20 3.39 3.96
N ILE A 7 14.84 3.74 2.73
CA ILE A 7 13.54 3.43 2.14
C ILE A 7 13.74 2.52 0.93
N HIS A 8 13.31 1.28 1.04
CA HIS A 8 13.45 0.29 -0.01
C HIS A 8 12.10 -0.01 -0.65
N HIS A 9 12.09 0.02 -1.99
CA HIS A 9 10.93 -0.34 -2.82
C HIS A 9 11.11 -1.74 -3.36
N PHE A 10 10.08 -2.55 -3.18
CA PHE A 10 9.93 -3.87 -3.78
C PHE A 10 8.65 -3.87 -4.60
N ASN A 11 8.66 -4.52 -5.74
CA ASN A 11 7.49 -4.59 -6.59
C ASN A 11 7.46 -5.84 -7.47
N THR A 12 6.25 -6.18 -7.88
CA THR A 12 5.96 -6.99 -9.06
C THR A 12 4.86 -6.27 -9.82
N ASP A 13 5.23 -5.53 -10.88
CA ASP A 13 4.30 -4.65 -11.60
C ASP A 13 2.90 -5.26 -11.79
N PRO A 14 1.82 -4.60 -11.36
CA PRO A 14 1.73 -3.23 -10.86
C PRO A 14 1.72 -3.08 -9.32
N PHE A 15 2.08 -4.08 -8.54
CA PHE A 15 1.93 -4.13 -7.09
C PHE A 15 3.22 -3.72 -6.39
N ASN A 16 3.12 -2.82 -5.41
CA ASN A 16 4.25 -2.30 -4.63
C ASN A 16 4.11 -2.65 -3.14
N TRP A 17 5.26 -2.82 -2.48
CA TRP A 17 5.41 -2.79 -1.03
C TRP A 17 6.76 -2.20 -0.69
N TYR A 18 6.90 -1.76 0.56
CA TYR A 18 8.08 -0.98 0.96
C TYR A 18 8.66 -1.51 2.26
N VAL A 19 9.94 -1.20 2.49
CA VAL A 19 10.60 -1.43 3.77
C VAL A 19 11.21 -0.13 4.23
N ILE A 20 10.88 0.25 5.47
CA ILE A 20 11.48 1.38 6.18
C ILE A 20 12.55 0.82 7.09
N LYS A 21 13.81 1.25 6.90
CA LYS A 21 14.96 0.89 7.74
C LYS A 21 15.28 2.04 8.70
N ALA A 22 15.33 1.74 9.98
CA ALA A 22 15.74 2.68 11.03
C ALA A 22 16.48 1.95 12.16
N GLY A 23 17.67 2.40 12.52
CA GLY A 23 18.45 1.80 13.61
C GLY A 23 18.80 0.31 13.39
N GLY A 24 18.95 -0.11 12.13
CA GLY A 24 19.22 -1.52 11.78
C GLY A 24 17.99 -2.44 11.79
N ARG A 25 16.81 -1.92 12.15
CA ARG A 25 15.53 -2.62 12.23
C ARG A 25 14.62 -2.22 11.07
N LEU A 26 13.66 -3.09 10.74
CA LEU A 26 12.83 -2.94 9.55
C LEU A 26 11.33 -2.90 9.88
N THR A 27 10.63 -1.99 9.21
CA THR A 27 9.14 -2.01 9.13
C THR A 27 8.74 -2.36 7.71
N LEU A 28 7.95 -3.41 7.54
CA LEU A 28 7.32 -3.74 6.28
C LEU A 28 6.04 -2.90 6.12
N VAL A 29 5.90 -2.21 4.98
CA VAL A 29 4.70 -1.47 4.61
C VAL A 29 4.06 -2.15 3.41
N ASP A 30 2.88 -2.69 3.62
CA ASP A 30 2.14 -3.57 2.72
C ASP A 30 2.89 -4.88 2.39
N ALA A 31 2.20 -5.84 1.81
CA ALA A 31 2.67 -7.21 1.68
C ALA A 31 2.11 -7.93 0.46
N GLY A 32 1.96 -7.26 -0.66
CA GLY A 32 1.59 -7.85 -1.95
C GLY A 32 0.59 -9.01 -1.89
N PHE A 33 0.58 -9.87 -2.89
CA PHE A 33 -0.12 -11.17 -2.86
C PHE A 33 0.72 -12.27 -2.21
N PRO A 34 0.12 -13.41 -1.79
CA PRO A 34 0.85 -14.52 -1.16
C PRO A 34 2.08 -15.02 -1.95
N GLY A 35 1.97 -15.08 -3.28
CA GLY A 35 3.06 -15.52 -4.18
C GLY A 35 4.25 -14.57 -4.22
N HIS A 36 4.09 -13.31 -3.82
CA HIS A 36 5.18 -12.34 -3.78
C HIS A 36 6.15 -12.55 -2.60
N TYR A 37 5.84 -13.44 -1.65
CA TYR A 37 6.66 -13.68 -0.46
C TYR A 37 8.10 -14.09 -0.80
N SER A 38 8.30 -14.98 -1.78
CA SER A 38 9.65 -15.40 -2.19
C SER A 38 10.45 -14.24 -2.78
N VAL A 39 9.82 -13.44 -3.64
CA VAL A 39 10.43 -12.22 -4.21
C VAL A 39 10.82 -11.24 -3.11
N PHE A 40 9.98 -11.10 -2.09
CA PHE A 40 10.27 -10.24 -0.93
C PHE A 40 11.48 -10.75 -0.15
N VAL A 41 11.53 -12.06 0.17
CA VAL A 41 12.66 -12.66 0.92
C VAL A 41 13.99 -12.53 0.16
N GLU A 42 13.98 -12.79 -1.14
CA GLU A 42 15.17 -12.60 -2.00
C GLU A 42 15.59 -11.13 -2.05
N GLY A 43 14.62 -10.23 -2.18
CA GLY A 43 14.85 -8.80 -2.14
C GLY A 43 15.44 -8.31 -0.83
N LEU A 44 14.99 -8.82 0.32
CA LEU A 44 15.59 -8.52 1.63
C LEU A 44 17.06 -8.96 1.68
N ARG A 45 17.36 -10.18 1.21
CA ARG A 45 18.75 -10.68 1.15
C ARG A 45 19.65 -9.82 0.28
N SER A 46 19.13 -9.30 -0.83
CA SER A 46 19.88 -8.44 -1.75
C SER A 46 20.30 -7.10 -1.13
N ILE A 47 19.61 -6.67 -0.07
CA ILE A 47 19.94 -5.47 0.71
C ILE A 47 20.61 -5.78 2.05
N GLY A 48 21.08 -7.03 2.24
CA GLY A 48 21.81 -7.47 3.42
C GLY A 48 20.95 -7.73 4.66
N HIS A 49 19.66 -8.04 4.47
CA HIS A 49 18.71 -8.30 5.54
C HIS A 49 18.03 -9.67 5.39
N GLU A 50 17.44 -10.14 6.48
CA GLU A 50 16.66 -11.36 6.53
C GLU A 50 15.25 -11.07 7.03
N ILE A 51 14.34 -12.03 6.85
CA ILE A 51 12.94 -11.89 7.29
C ILE A 51 12.82 -11.61 8.79
N LYS A 52 13.72 -12.17 9.59
CA LYS A 52 13.76 -11.97 11.05
C LYS A 52 14.07 -10.53 11.49
N ASP A 53 14.60 -9.70 10.59
CA ASP A 53 14.90 -8.30 10.87
C ASP A 53 13.64 -7.41 10.78
N ILE A 54 12.51 -7.96 10.33
CA ILE A 54 11.22 -7.28 10.32
C ILE A 54 10.66 -7.25 11.74
N GLU A 55 10.55 -6.06 12.32
CA GLU A 55 10.01 -5.83 13.65
C GLU A 55 8.55 -5.42 13.68
N ALA A 56 8.05 -4.88 12.59
CA ALA A 56 6.65 -4.49 12.46
C ALA A 56 6.18 -4.60 11.01
N ILE A 57 4.88 -4.83 10.86
CA ILE A 57 4.17 -4.81 9.58
C ILE A 57 3.05 -3.78 9.71
N ILE A 58 3.00 -2.81 8.82
CA ILE A 58 1.95 -1.80 8.79
C ILE A 58 1.25 -1.83 7.44
N LEU A 59 -0.07 -1.78 7.43
CA LEU A 59 -0.87 -1.87 6.22
C LEU A 59 -1.51 -0.52 5.93
N THR A 60 -1.41 -0.07 4.67
CA THR A 60 -2.13 1.11 4.20
C THR A 60 -3.63 0.86 4.21
N HIS A 61 -4.03 -0.37 3.82
CA HIS A 61 -5.41 -0.83 3.87
C HIS A 61 -5.47 -2.38 3.77
N ALA A 62 -6.66 -2.95 3.86
CA ALA A 62 -6.83 -4.40 3.95
C ALA A 62 -7.25 -5.08 2.64
N HIS A 63 -6.81 -4.61 1.47
CA HIS A 63 -6.98 -5.36 0.24
C HIS A 63 -5.95 -6.50 0.11
N ALA A 64 -6.32 -7.50 -0.66
CA ALA A 64 -5.56 -8.75 -0.82
C ALA A 64 -4.15 -8.57 -1.38
N ASP A 65 -3.95 -7.58 -2.22
CA ASP A 65 -2.68 -7.20 -2.85
C ASP A 65 -1.80 -6.29 -1.98
N HIS A 66 -2.29 -5.91 -0.81
CA HIS A 66 -1.56 -5.16 0.21
C HIS A 66 -1.29 -5.97 1.49
N MET A 67 -2.09 -7.02 1.77
CA MET A 67 -1.92 -7.82 2.97
C MET A 67 -1.51 -9.29 2.71
N GLY A 68 -1.35 -9.70 1.45
CA GLY A 68 -1.35 -11.08 1.03
C GLY A 68 -0.32 -12.00 1.69
N PHE A 69 0.92 -11.55 1.91
CA PHE A 69 1.92 -12.33 2.64
C PHE A 69 2.19 -11.80 4.07
N ALA A 70 1.44 -10.81 4.56
CA ALA A 70 1.66 -10.23 5.88
C ALA A 70 1.58 -11.26 7.02
N GLU A 71 0.55 -12.13 7.02
CA GLU A 71 0.41 -13.17 8.04
C GLU A 71 1.58 -14.16 8.03
N ARG A 72 2.12 -14.48 6.85
CA ARG A 72 3.29 -15.36 6.74
C ARG A 72 4.55 -14.71 7.34
N VAL A 73 4.73 -13.40 7.13
CA VAL A 73 5.82 -12.64 7.80
C VAL A 73 5.60 -12.64 9.31
N ARG A 74 4.36 -12.31 9.75
CA ARG A 74 4.01 -12.31 11.18
C ARG A 74 4.33 -13.64 11.86
N GLN A 75 3.96 -14.76 11.24
CA GLN A 75 4.23 -16.11 11.77
C GLN A 75 5.73 -16.42 11.80
N ALA A 76 6.51 -15.93 10.84
CA ALA A 76 7.95 -16.18 10.78
C ALA A 76 8.77 -15.33 11.78
N THR A 77 8.23 -14.17 12.19
CA THR A 77 8.98 -13.17 12.97
C THR A 77 8.38 -12.86 14.33
N ASN A 78 7.09 -13.16 14.54
CA ASN A 78 6.24 -12.64 15.61
C ASN A 78 6.07 -11.10 15.59
N ALA A 79 6.43 -10.43 14.48
CA ALA A 79 6.23 -9.00 14.32
C ALA A 79 4.74 -8.64 14.37
N PRO A 80 4.32 -7.60 15.12
CA PRO A 80 2.95 -7.16 15.15
C PRO A 80 2.53 -6.62 13.79
N VAL A 81 1.27 -6.88 13.41
CA VAL A 81 0.62 -6.31 12.23
C VAL A 81 -0.29 -5.18 12.69
N PHE A 82 -0.14 -4.01 12.08
CA PHE A 82 -0.95 -2.85 12.38
C PHE A 82 -1.79 -2.45 11.16
N VAL A 83 -3.06 -2.11 11.41
CA VAL A 83 -4.01 -1.66 10.40
C VAL A 83 -4.94 -0.60 11.00
N HIS A 84 -5.47 0.30 10.18
CA HIS A 84 -6.44 1.27 10.67
C HIS A 84 -7.70 0.58 11.22
N ARG A 85 -8.25 1.11 12.31
CA ARG A 85 -9.42 0.54 13.01
C ARG A 85 -10.59 0.20 12.08
N ALA A 86 -10.84 1.03 11.08
CA ALA A 86 -11.96 0.81 10.16
C ALA A 86 -11.75 -0.40 9.22
N ASP A 87 -10.51 -0.81 9.00
CA ASP A 87 -10.16 -1.99 8.17
C ASP A 87 -9.83 -3.24 9.02
N LEU A 88 -9.86 -3.16 10.35
CA LEU A 88 -9.48 -4.27 11.24
C LEU A 88 -10.32 -5.53 10.96
N VAL A 89 -11.61 -5.37 10.75
CA VAL A 89 -12.51 -6.49 10.43
C VAL A 89 -12.20 -7.07 9.04
N ALA A 90 -11.86 -6.21 8.08
CA ALA A 90 -11.48 -6.63 6.73
C ALA A 90 -10.16 -7.42 6.73
N ALA A 91 -9.16 -6.99 7.49
CA ALA A 91 -7.88 -7.69 7.65
C ALA A 91 -8.02 -9.10 8.24
N GLY A 92 -9.04 -9.33 9.07
CA GLY A 92 -9.41 -10.64 9.61
C GLY A 92 -10.20 -11.54 8.66
N ARG A 93 -10.47 -11.10 7.43
CA ARG A 93 -11.18 -11.85 6.39
C ARG A 93 -10.25 -12.18 5.23
N VAL A 94 -10.61 -13.20 4.46
CA VAL A 94 -9.94 -13.54 3.20
C VAL A 94 -10.62 -12.83 2.03
N LEU A 95 -9.88 -12.65 0.92
CA LEU A 95 -10.41 -12.19 -0.37
C LEU A 95 -11.05 -10.78 -0.34
N GLN A 96 -10.43 -9.85 0.39
CA GLN A 96 -10.82 -8.45 0.32
C GLN A 96 -10.26 -7.81 -0.97
N LEU A 97 -11.11 -7.74 -1.98
CA LEU A 97 -10.84 -7.10 -3.28
C LEU A 97 -12.12 -6.42 -3.79
N PRO A 98 -12.01 -5.35 -4.57
CA PRO A 98 -13.16 -4.72 -5.24
C PRO A 98 -13.62 -5.56 -6.44
N TRP A 99 -14.09 -6.79 -6.18
CA TRP A 99 -14.40 -7.80 -7.20
C TRP A 99 -15.33 -7.30 -8.31
N TRP A 100 -16.39 -6.56 -7.94
CA TRP A 100 -17.32 -6.02 -8.93
C TRP A 100 -16.64 -5.00 -9.85
N GLY A 101 -15.75 -4.18 -9.31
CA GLY A 101 -14.96 -3.25 -10.10
C GLY A 101 -14.03 -3.96 -11.07
N LEU A 102 -13.33 -4.98 -10.61
CA LEU A 102 -12.41 -5.76 -11.44
C LEU A 102 -13.16 -6.59 -12.50
N LEU A 103 -14.19 -7.33 -12.13
CA LEU A 103 -14.92 -8.20 -13.04
C LEU A 103 -15.70 -7.42 -14.12
N SER A 104 -16.35 -6.31 -13.77
CA SER A 104 -17.05 -5.46 -14.72
C SER A 104 -16.14 -4.78 -15.75
N ASN A 105 -14.84 -4.71 -15.46
CA ASN A 105 -13.81 -4.16 -16.34
C ASN A 105 -12.87 -5.24 -16.93
N ALA A 106 -13.14 -6.53 -16.71
CA ALA A 106 -12.30 -7.63 -17.17
C ALA A 106 -12.19 -7.75 -18.71
N TRP A 107 -13.07 -7.08 -19.45
CA TRP A 107 -12.97 -6.95 -20.89
C TRP A 107 -11.80 -6.07 -21.35
N ARG A 108 -11.24 -5.24 -20.47
CA ARG A 108 -10.04 -4.44 -20.71
C ARG A 108 -8.79 -5.34 -20.60
N PRO A 109 -7.89 -5.34 -21.60
CA PRO A 109 -6.74 -6.27 -21.60
C PRO A 109 -5.85 -6.14 -20.35
N PHE A 110 -5.64 -4.90 -19.88
CA PHE A 110 -4.80 -4.70 -18.68
C PHE A 110 -5.48 -5.20 -17.41
N THR A 111 -6.77 -4.91 -17.21
CA THR A 111 -7.54 -5.44 -16.07
C THR A 111 -7.56 -6.98 -16.09
N ALA A 112 -7.74 -7.60 -17.26
CA ALA A 112 -7.65 -9.05 -17.40
C ALA A 112 -6.25 -9.57 -16.99
N SER A 113 -5.19 -8.86 -17.35
CA SER A 113 -3.82 -9.22 -16.94
C SER A 113 -3.61 -9.06 -15.42
N VAL A 114 -4.18 -8.03 -14.80
CA VAL A 114 -4.15 -7.83 -13.34
C VAL A 114 -4.84 -9.00 -12.62
N LEU A 115 -6.03 -9.40 -13.09
CA LEU A 115 -6.73 -10.58 -12.58
C LEU A 115 -5.92 -11.87 -12.75
N GLY A 116 -5.31 -12.07 -13.93
CA GLY A 116 -4.42 -13.21 -14.18
C GLY A 116 -3.22 -13.24 -13.25
N ARG A 117 -2.59 -12.08 -12.99
CA ARG A 117 -1.49 -11.96 -12.03
C ARG A 117 -1.94 -12.23 -10.59
N ALA A 118 -3.12 -11.74 -10.18
CA ALA A 118 -3.69 -12.01 -8.87
C ALA A 118 -3.91 -13.54 -8.68
N MET A 119 -4.49 -14.22 -9.69
CA MET A 119 -4.67 -15.67 -9.68
C MET A 119 -3.33 -16.41 -9.64
N GLY A 120 -2.37 -16.04 -10.49
CA GLY A 120 -1.03 -16.65 -10.54
C GLY A 120 -0.22 -16.43 -9.26
N ASN A 121 -0.48 -15.36 -8.51
CA ASN A 121 0.15 -15.05 -7.22
C ASN A 121 -0.69 -15.48 -6.01
N GLY A 122 -1.65 -16.39 -6.20
CA GLY A 122 -2.30 -17.09 -5.10
C GLY A 122 -3.35 -16.26 -4.37
N VAL A 123 -4.10 -15.39 -5.06
CA VAL A 123 -5.20 -14.61 -4.47
C VAL A 123 -6.22 -15.48 -3.73
N PHE A 124 -6.43 -16.73 -4.18
CA PHE A 124 -7.32 -17.70 -3.52
C PHE A 124 -6.66 -18.42 -2.33
N ASN A 125 -5.35 -18.27 -2.13
CA ASN A 125 -4.58 -18.85 -1.03
C ASN A 125 -4.28 -17.82 0.06
N LEU A 126 -5.01 -16.72 0.06
CA LEU A 126 -4.89 -15.67 1.07
C LEU A 126 -5.16 -16.22 2.46
N THR A 127 -4.26 -15.90 3.37
CA THR A 127 -4.41 -16.18 4.78
C THR A 127 -4.87 -14.90 5.48
N ARG A 128 -5.97 -15.00 6.24
CA ARG A 128 -6.43 -13.89 7.09
C ARG A 128 -5.34 -13.52 8.10
N ILE A 129 -5.24 -12.27 8.46
CA ILE A 129 -4.40 -11.84 9.57
C ILE A 129 -5.09 -12.26 10.87
N THR A 130 -4.43 -13.12 11.62
CA THR A 130 -5.01 -13.73 12.83
C THR A 130 -4.88 -12.82 14.06
N GLN A 131 -3.89 -11.94 14.07
CA GLN A 131 -3.63 -10.97 15.13
C GLN A 131 -3.21 -9.65 14.50
N ALA A 132 -4.11 -8.67 14.51
CA ALA A 132 -3.85 -7.31 14.05
C ALA A 132 -4.13 -6.33 15.18
N HIS A 133 -3.32 -5.29 15.25
CA HIS A 133 -3.46 -4.16 16.17
C HIS A 133 -4.05 -2.97 15.43
N ALA A 134 -5.03 -2.32 16.03
CA ALA A 134 -5.64 -1.13 15.44
C ALA A 134 -4.83 0.12 15.77
N PHE A 135 -4.72 1.01 14.80
CA PHE A 135 -4.35 2.41 15.00
C PHE A 135 -5.46 3.34 14.50
N ASP A 136 -5.36 4.60 14.89
CA ASP A 136 -6.29 5.65 14.51
C ASP A 136 -5.55 6.79 13.77
N ASP A 137 -6.32 7.72 13.19
CA ASP A 137 -5.81 8.92 12.52
C ASP A 137 -4.91 9.75 13.45
N GLY A 138 -3.87 10.34 12.89
CA GLY A 138 -2.92 11.20 13.61
C GLY A 138 -1.94 10.46 14.52
N ALA A 139 -2.03 9.12 14.62
CA ALA A 139 -1.08 8.35 15.41
C ALA A 139 0.34 8.44 14.81
N VAL A 140 1.36 8.47 15.67
CA VAL A 140 2.74 8.19 15.29
C VAL A 140 3.03 6.78 15.76
N LEU A 141 3.25 5.86 14.83
CA LEU A 141 3.46 4.46 15.16
C LEU A 141 4.83 4.25 15.80
N ASP A 142 4.87 3.58 16.95
CA ASP A 142 6.12 3.24 17.61
C ASP A 142 6.75 1.98 17.00
N VAL A 143 7.14 2.12 15.74
CA VAL A 143 7.82 1.12 14.91
C VAL A 143 9.04 1.76 14.24
N PRO A 144 10.02 0.98 13.73
CA PRO A 144 11.15 1.55 13.01
C PRO A 144 10.73 2.54 11.93
N GLY A 145 11.25 3.78 12.01
CA GLY A 145 10.92 4.89 11.11
C GLY A 145 9.81 5.81 11.60
N LYS A 146 9.04 5.43 12.63
CA LYS A 146 8.00 6.25 13.28
C LYS A 146 7.06 6.97 12.31
N PRO A 147 6.42 6.26 11.37
CA PRO A 147 5.53 6.89 10.40
C PRO A 147 4.31 7.52 11.08
N HIS A 148 3.92 8.70 10.59
CA HIS A 148 2.69 9.37 10.98
C HIS A 148 1.53 8.85 10.15
N VAL A 149 0.44 8.50 10.79
CA VAL A 149 -0.78 7.99 10.15
C VAL A 149 -1.65 9.15 9.68
N LEU A 150 -1.99 9.15 8.41
CA LEU A 150 -2.91 10.11 7.80
C LEU A 150 -4.10 9.32 7.24
N HIS A 151 -5.22 9.30 7.97
CA HIS A 151 -6.42 8.60 7.54
C HIS A 151 -7.03 9.27 6.31
N ALA A 152 -7.14 8.52 5.24
CA ALA A 152 -7.53 9.01 3.92
C ALA A 152 -8.59 8.09 3.28
N PRO A 153 -9.77 7.92 3.92
CA PRO A 153 -10.77 6.95 3.51
C PRO A 153 -11.37 7.23 2.13
N GLY A 154 -11.86 6.16 1.51
CA GLY A 154 -12.59 6.22 0.24
C GLY A 154 -12.27 5.05 -0.67
N HIS A 155 -11.00 4.67 -0.83
CA HIS A 155 -10.65 3.41 -1.49
C HIS A 155 -11.10 2.24 -0.60
N THR A 156 -10.65 2.22 0.66
CA THR A 156 -11.31 1.47 1.74
C THR A 156 -11.77 2.41 2.84
N PRO A 157 -12.61 1.95 3.78
CA PRO A 157 -12.96 2.74 4.97
C PRO A 157 -11.75 3.05 5.86
N GLY A 158 -10.74 2.17 5.89
CA GLY A 158 -9.54 2.30 6.71
C GLY A 158 -8.29 2.70 5.94
N GLU A 159 -8.39 3.13 4.69
CA GLU A 159 -7.25 3.59 3.91
C GLU A 159 -6.47 4.69 4.62
N VAL A 160 -5.14 4.53 4.68
CA VAL A 160 -4.23 5.54 5.23
C VAL A 160 -3.05 5.78 4.30
N ALA A 161 -2.48 6.99 4.40
CA ALA A 161 -1.12 7.24 3.96
C ALA A 161 -0.19 7.29 5.18
N PHE A 162 1.05 6.81 5.03
CA PHE A 162 2.09 6.92 6.05
C PHE A 162 3.06 8.02 5.67
N TYR A 163 3.16 9.03 6.51
CA TYR A 163 4.05 10.17 6.30
C TYR A 163 5.28 10.09 7.20
N LEU A 164 6.46 10.24 6.60
CA LEU A 164 7.75 10.32 7.28
C LEU A 164 8.31 11.73 7.09
N PRO A 165 7.97 12.71 7.96
CA PRO A 165 8.30 14.12 7.76
C PRO A 165 9.79 14.38 7.65
N GLU A 166 10.62 13.74 8.48
CA GLU A 166 12.07 13.92 8.47
C GLU A 166 12.75 13.43 7.19
N ARG A 167 12.07 12.60 6.40
CA ARG A 167 12.58 12.05 5.15
C ARG A 167 11.91 12.64 3.91
N GLY A 168 10.86 13.47 4.10
CA GLY A 168 10.04 13.98 3.00
C GLY A 168 9.38 12.86 2.18
N VAL A 169 8.92 11.78 2.84
CA VAL A 169 8.33 10.60 2.18
C VAL A 169 6.87 10.44 2.57
N LEU A 170 6.02 10.18 1.59
CA LEU A 170 4.62 9.81 1.77
C LEU A 170 4.38 8.46 1.10
N ILE A 171 4.16 7.40 1.87
CA ILE A 171 3.68 6.12 1.35
C ILE A 171 2.17 6.22 1.25
N SER A 172 1.67 6.40 0.03
CA SER A 172 0.28 6.79 -0.20
C SER A 172 -0.70 5.62 -0.25
N GLY A 173 -0.23 4.38 -0.27
CA GLY A 173 -1.12 3.25 -0.56
C GLY A 173 -1.92 3.50 -1.84
N ASP A 174 -3.21 3.31 -1.77
CA ASP A 174 -4.14 3.55 -2.87
C ASP A 174 -4.94 4.86 -2.73
N VAL A 175 -4.54 5.75 -1.82
CA VAL A 175 -5.06 7.14 -1.81
C VAL A 175 -4.76 7.85 -3.12
N LEU A 176 -3.50 7.70 -3.58
CA LEU A 176 -3.00 8.19 -4.86
C LEU A 176 -2.07 7.14 -5.47
N VAL A 177 -2.33 6.78 -6.71
CA VAL A 177 -1.54 5.83 -7.50
C VAL A 177 -0.96 6.51 -8.75
N THR A 178 0.06 5.92 -9.37
CA THR A 178 0.67 6.42 -10.63
C THR A 178 0.52 5.41 -11.77
N ARG A 179 -0.21 4.32 -11.53
CA ARG A 179 -0.58 3.31 -12.53
C ARG A 179 -2.08 3.08 -12.48
N ASN A 180 -2.75 3.27 -13.60
CA ASN A 180 -4.17 2.95 -13.70
C ASN A 180 -4.37 1.44 -13.85
N LEU A 181 -5.01 0.80 -12.89
CA LEU A 181 -5.25 -0.66 -12.93
C LEU A 181 -6.30 -1.09 -13.95
N MET A 182 -7.07 -0.15 -14.51
CA MET A 182 -8.05 -0.47 -15.55
C MET A 182 -7.45 -0.39 -16.96
N THR A 183 -6.63 0.64 -17.23
CA THR A 183 -6.08 0.88 -18.57
C THR A 183 -4.63 0.45 -18.71
N GLY A 184 -3.91 0.33 -17.59
CA GLY A 184 -2.48 0.08 -17.56
C GLY A 184 -1.62 1.31 -17.86
N GLU A 185 -2.23 2.47 -18.03
CA GLU A 185 -1.50 3.70 -18.32
C GLU A 185 -0.67 4.16 -17.13
N TRP A 186 0.53 4.60 -17.44
CA TRP A 186 1.39 5.31 -16.51
C TRP A 186 1.00 6.79 -16.53
N GLY A 187 0.97 7.40 -15.35
CA GLY A 187 0.63 8.82 -15.26
C GLY A 187 1.27 9.49 -14.05
N GLY A 188 0.87 10.74 -13.84
CA GLY A 188 1.06 11.44 -12.57
C GLY A 188 0.14 10.86 -11.49
N PRO A 189 0.20 11.40 -10.25
CA PRO A 189 -0.72 11.03 -9.19
C PRO A 189 -2.18 11.10 -9.64
N GLN A 190 -2.94 10.05 -9.38
CA GLN A 190 -4.35 9.93 -9.72
C GLN A 190 -5.09 9.14 -8.64
N VAL A 191 -6.37 9.41 -8.45
CA VAL A 191 -7.25 8.55 -7.64
C VAL A 191 -7.47 7.24 -8.38
N PRO A 192 -7.46 6.08 -7.71
CA PRO A 192 -7.86 4.82 -8.34
C PRO A 192 -9.20 4.93 -9.06
N HIS A 193 -9.38 4.16 -10.13
CA HIS A 193 -10.63 4.18 -10.88
C HIS A 193 -11.83 3.97 -9.95
N ARG A 194 -12.90 4.75 -10.14
CA ARG A 194 -14.08 4.79 -9.27
C ARG A 194 -14.66 3.43 -8.89
N SER A 195 -14.55 2.44 -9.77
CA SER A 195 -15.06 1.09 -9.52
C SER A 195 -14.21 0.28 -8.54
N LEU A 196 -13.04 0.78 -8.16
CA LEU A 196 -12.16 0.18 -7.17
C LEU A 196 -12.33 0.83 -5.78
N ASN A 197 -13.00 1.97 -5.70
CA ASN A 197 -13.23 2.69 -4.46
C ASN A 197 -14.54 2.25 -3.80
N SER A 198 -14.52 2.06 -2.48
CA SER A 198 -15.72 1.81 -1.69
C SER A 198 -16.64 3.04 -1.62
N ASP A 199 -16.05 4.24 -1.58
CA ASP A 199 -16.72 5.54 -1.71
C ASP A 199 -15.86 6.50 -2.52
N ASP A 200 -16.13 6.60 -3.82
CA ASP A 200 -15.36 7.44 -4.73
C ASP A 200 -15.46 8.95 -4.39
N LYS A 201 -16.61 9.40 -3.90
CA LYS A 201 -16.77 10.80 -3.48
C LYS A 201 -15.92 11.12 -2.25
N GLN A 202 -15.82 10.17 -1.32
CA GLN A 202 -14.97 10.27 -0.15
C GLN A 202 -13.48 10.28 -0.54
N ALA A 203 -13.05 9.35 -1.40
CA ALA A 203 -11.68 9.27 -1.88
C ALA A 203 -11.19 10.60 -2.47
N ARG A 204 -12.07 11.32 -3.19
CA ARG A 204 -11.76 12.64 -3.75
C ARG A 204 -11.69 13.75 -2.70
N ARG A 205 -12.60 13.75 -1.72
CA ARG A 205 -12.62 14.75 -0.64
C ARG A 205 -11.43 14.61 0.30
N THR A 206 -11.04 13.38 0.55
CA THR A 206 -9.92 13.05 1.44
C THR A 206 -8.58 13.63 0.99
N LEU A 207 -8.40 13.88 -0.32
CA LEU A 207 -7.17 14.47 -0.87
C LEU A 207 -6.85 15.83 -0.26
N ASP A 208 -7.85 16.63 0.13
CA ASP A 208 -7.60 17.94 0.73
C ASP A 208 -6.83 17.86 2.05
N ARG A 209 -6.91 16.73 2.75
CA ARG A 209 -6.15 16.48 3.98
C ARG A 209 -4.65 16.36 3.75
N LEU A 210 -4.24 16.00 2.54
CA LEU A 210 -2.83 15.81 2.19
C LEU A 210 -2.18 17.07 1.62
N ARG A 211 -2.98 18.13 1.37
CA ARG A 211 -2.52 19.35 0.66
C ARG A 211 -1.37 20.06 1.37
N GLU A 212 -1.42 20.11 2.71
CA GLU A 212 -0.48 20.87 3.54
C GLU A 212 0.85 20.12 3.81
N ILE A 213 1.02 18.89 3.30
CA ILE A 213 2.23 18.09 3.54
C ILE A 213 3.47 18.72 2.87
N GLY A 214 3.28 19.52 1.81
CA GLY A 214 4.36 20.15 1.08
C GLY A 214 5.01 19.23 0.03
N HIS A 215 6.32 19.36 -0.16
CA HIS A 215 7.08 18.54 -1.11
C HIS A 215 7.46 17.18 -0.52
N VAL A 216 7.19 16.11 -1.28
CA VAL A 216 7.50 14.73 -0.88
C VAL A 216 7.95 13.87 -2.05
N THR A 217 8.61 12.76 -1.73
CA THR A 217 8.65 11.58 -2.59
C THR A 217 7.45 10.70 -2.20
N MET A 218 6.46 10.64 -3.09
CA MET A 218 5.27 9.81 -2.93
C MET A 218 5.53 8.39 -3.43
N LEU A 219 5.19 7.42 -2.61
CA LEU A 219 5.39 5.98 -2.83
C LEU A 219 4.02 5.29 -2.89
N PRO A 220 3.47 5.05 -4.10
CA PRO A 220 2.11 4.55 -4.26
C PRO A 220 2.01 3.03 -4.12
N GLY A 221 0.83 2.50 -3.83
CA GLY A 221 0.52 1.06 -3.89
C GLY A 221 0.65 0.49 -5.30
N HIS A 222 0.36 1.31 -6.32
CA HIS A 222 0.46 0.92 -7.73
C HIS A 222 1.17 1.96 -8.56
N GLY A 223 2.21 1.51 -9.30
CA GLY A 223 2.96 2.35 -10.22
C GLY A 223 4.33 2.80 -9.70
N ARG A 224 4.85 3.88 -10.26
CA ARG A 224 6.21 4.39 -9.95
C ARG A 224 6.17 5.43 -8.86
N PRO A 225 7.23 5.55 -8.06
CA PRO A 225 7.42 6.71 -7.19
C PRO A 225 7.29 8.02 -7.97
N TRP A 226 6.75 9.03 -7.31
CA TRP A 226 6.58 10.38 -7.85
C TRP A 226 7.13 11.40 -6.85
N ALA A 227 7.73 12.49 -7.34
CA ALA A 227 8.28 13.55 -6.48
C ALA A 227 7.71 14.91 -6.89
N GLY A 228 7.26 15.69 -5.90
CA GLY A 228 6.69 17.01 -6.11
C GLY A 228 5.90 17.51 -4.91
N SER A 229 5.21 18.64 -5.07
CA SER A 229 4.33 19.14 -4.01
C SER A 229 3.01 18.35 -3.98
N MET A 230 2.48 18.10 -2.78
CA MET A 230 1.18 17.44 -2.66
C MET A 230 0.04 18.28 -3.26
N ALA A 231 0.18 19.60 -3.32
CA ALA A 231 -0.77 20.47 -4.00
C ALA A 231 -0.81 20.18 -5.51
N ASP A 232 0.35 19.96 -6.15
CA ASP A 232 0.45 19.57 -7.57
C ASP A 232 -0.08 18.15 -7.78
N ALA A 233 0.27 17.21 -6.91
CA ALA A 233 -0.25 15.84 -6.95
C ALA A 233 -1.77 15.79 -6.94
N ILE A 234 -2.40 16.58 -6.05
CA ILE A 234 -3.86 16.67 -5.93
C ILE A 234 -4.47 17.35 -7.17
N SER A 235 -3.80 18.38 -7.72
CA SER A 235 -4.25 19.04 -8.92
C SER A 235 -4.23 18.10 -10.13
N LEU A 236 -3.16 17.32 -10.30
CA LEU A 236 -3.05 16.27 -11.32
C LEU A 236 -4.15 15.21 -11.14
N ALA A 237 -4.32 14.72 -9.90
CA ALA A 237 -5.33 13.69 -9.61
C ALA A 237 -6.76 14.17 -9.90
N ARG A 238 -7.04 15.46 -9.74
CA ARG A 238 -8.33 16.06 -10.08
C ARG A 238 -8.52 16.31 -11.58
N ALA A 239 -7.47 16.49 -12.34
CA ALA A 239 -7.53 16.67 -13.79
C ALA A 239 -7.79 15.35 -14.55
N THR A 240 -7.58 14.20 -13.93
CA THR A 240 -7.84 12.86 -14.51
C THR A 240 -9.26 12.35 -14.26
N LEU A 241 -10.16 13.23 -13.80
CA LEU A 241 -11.53 12.89 -13.37
C LEU A 241 -12.58 13.09 -14.50
#